data_8f306fe737c5e1c72091d8cc2e782da9
#
_entry.id   8f306fe737c5e1c72091d8cc2e782da9
#
_cell.length_a   1.000
_cell.length_b   1.000
_cell.length_c   1.000
_cell.angle_alpha   90.00
_cell.angle_beta   90.00
_cell.angle_gamma   90.00
#
_symmetry.space_group_name_H-M   'P 1'
#
loop_
_entity.id
_entity.type
_entity.pdbx_description
1 polymer ?
#
loop_
_entity_poly.entity_id
_entity_poly.type
_entity_poly.pdbx_seq_one_letter_code
_entity_poly.pdbx_strand_id
1 'polypeptide(L)'
;MKIQAVKFRENGFMTQPFAFGGEDGAEKFDAHVKYSSGLQNYVIDTGSEVILVDTGLPAGTPEESPDEKTMIYTGKDIKSYMEALADLGYKPEQVSKILITHKHADHTGELKSFPNAKIYVNAEECDADEIKNIANVIPVHFTDGAYHNFPESQKIADGVYYIKAKGHTKGNSLIIAEDDGLFYMFEGDITYTDEALYANKISVIYEDLAAARETLDRVREFINRNPTVYLGTHTPFGYKNLEEKRIVDLNNPPETLPVGEIVFKTKTGKYVCSVCGYVYDPAENNGVAFEDLPEDWKCPRCKQPKTKFNAA
;
A
#
# COMPACT_ATOMS: atom_id res chain seq x y z
N MET A 1 -7.19 -8.51 22.42
CA MET A 1 -6.88 -9.03 21.06
C MET A 1 -5.37 -9.11 20.88
N LYS A 2 -4.88 -9.97 19.98
CA LYS A 2 -3.48 -9.93 19.52
C LYS A 2 -3.45 -9.37 18.11
N ILE A 3 -2.82 -8.21 17.93
CA ILE A 3 -2.70 -7.54 16.63
C ILE A 3 -1.24 -7.57 16.23
N GLN A 4 -0.94 -7.94 14.97
CA GLN A 4 0.42 -8.07 14.46
C GLN A 4 0.52 -7.55 13.02
N ALA A 5 1.68 -6.98 12.68
CA ALA A 5 1.97 -6.56 11.32
C ALA A 5 2.59 -7.71 10.50
N VAL A 6 2.03 -7.96 9.33
CA VAL A 6 2.57 -8.87 8.30
C VAL A 6 3.44 -8.01 7.39
N LYS A 7 4.75 -7.94 7.66
CA LYS A 7 5.69 -7.10 6.90
C LYS A 7 6.30 -7.89 5.76
N PHE A 8 6.26 -7.35 4.55
CA PHE A 8 6.78 -8.04 3.37
C PHE A 8 7.70 -7.18 2.47
N ARG A 9 7.69 -5.83 2.61
CA ARG A 9 8.67 -4.92 2.00
C ARG A 9 9.18 -3.89 2.98
N GLU A 10 10.46 -3.47 2.82
CA GLU A 10 11.08 -2.43 3.64
C GLU A 10 12.13 -1.63 2.86
N ASN A 11 12.63 -0.56 3.47
CA ASN A 11 13.68 0.31 2.91
C ASN A 11 13.27 0.98 1.58
N GLY A 12 12.01 1.35 1.47
CA GLY A 12 11.49 2.18 0.40
C GLY A 12 11.51 3.66 0.74
N PHE A 13 10.99 4.45 -0.19
CA PHE A 13 10.76 5.88 0.00
C PHE A 13 9.51 6.34 -0.73
N MET A 14 8.97 7.47 -0.30
CA MET A 14 8.07 8.28 -1.10
C MET A 14 8.47 9.74 -1.01
N THR A 15 8.30 10.48 -2.10
CA THR A 15 8.62 11.91 -2.16
C THR A 15 7.52 12.75 -1.53
N GLN A 16 7.87 13.93 -1.01
CA GLN A 16 6.87 14.85 -0.47
C GLN A 16 5.80 15.25 -1.49
N PRO A 17 6.12 15.54 -2.80
CA PRO A 17 5.12 15.72 -3.83
C PRO A 17 4.11 14.59 -3.95
N PHE A 18 4.54 13.34 -3.84
CA PHE A 18 3.66 12.17 -3.85
C PHE A 18 2.72 12.15 -2.64
N ALA A 19 3.30 12.28 -1.46
CA ALA A 19 2.56 12.11 -0.21
C ALA A 19 1.61 13.27 0.11
N PHE A 20 1.91 14.51 -0.36
CA PHE A 20 1.22 15.74 0.03
C PHE A 20 0.52 16.48 -1.10
N GLY A 21 0.80 16.12 -2.36
CA GLY A 21 0.47 16.93 -3.53
C GLY A 21 -0.96 16.81 -4.06
N GLY A 22 -1.81 15.99 -3.46
CA GLY A 22 -3.13 15.69 -4.02
C GLY A 22 -4.06 16.90 -4.11
N GLU A 23 -4.09 17.73 -3.09
CA GLU A 23 -5.01 18.89 -3.00
C GLU A 23 -4.32 20.19 -3.42
N ASP A 24 -3.09 20.36 -3.02
CA ASP A 24 -2.34 21.60 -3.25
C ASP A 24 -1.63 21.66 -4.60
N GLY A 25 -1.41 20.51 -5.24
CA GLY A 25 -0.55 20.35 -6.42
C GLY A 25 0.86 19.89 -6.04
N ALA A 26 1.31 18.82 -6.68
CA ALA A 26 2.62 18.19 -6.40
C ALA A 26 3.81 19.14 -6.58
N GLU A 27 3.70 20.08 -7.52
CA GLU A 27 4.75 21.08 -7.83
C GLU A 27 5.03 22.07 -6.70
N LYS A 28 4.18 22.14 -5.68
CA LYS A 28 4.37 23.02 -4.49
C LYS A 28 5.28 22.40 -3.43
N PHE A 29 5.67 21.15 -3.60
CA PHE A 29 6.44 20.39 -2.62
C PHE A 29 7.83 20.05 -3.15
N ASP A 30 8.78 19.85 -2.23
CA ASP A 30 10.16 19.55 -2.56
C ASP A 30 10.36 18.06 -2.86
N ALA A 31 10.71 17.73 -4.09
CA ALA A 31 10.97 16.35 -4.53
C ALA A 31 12.22 15.71 -3.88
N HIS A 32 13.11 16.51 -3.28
CA HIS A 32 14.27 16.01 -2.54
C HIS A 32 13.90 15.56 -1.12
N VAL A 33 12.78 16.05 -0.58
CA VAL A 33 12.25 15.56 0.70
C VAL A 33 11.60 14.22 0.48
N LYS A 34 12.07 13.21 1.21
CA LYS A 34 11.60 11.83 1.14
C LYS A 34 11.21 11.32 2.51
N TYR A 35 10.16 10.52 2.53
CA TYR A 35 9.68 9.80 3.70
C TYR A 35 9.95 8.31 3.53
N SER A 36 10.20 7.60 4.60
CA SER A 36 10.43 6.16 4.58
C SER A 36 9.17 5.41 4.16
N SER A 37 9.33 4.40 3.30
CA SER A 37 8.25 3.55 2.80
C SER A 37 8.56 2.06 2.98
N GLY A 38 7.51 1.26 3.01
CA GLY A 38 7.54 -0.20 3.08
C GLY A 38 6.15 -0.74 2.77
N LEU A 39 5.95 -2.04 2.90
CA LEU A 39 4.62 -2.64 2.82
C LEU A 39 4.40 -3.61 3.98
N GLN A 40 3.31 -3.40 4.69
CA GLN A 40 2.74 -4.31 5.67
C GLN A 40 1.22 -4.30 5.61
N ASN A 41 0.62 -5.44 5.91
CA ASN A 41 -0.79 -5.55 6.26
C ASN A 41 -0.91 -6.13 7.68
N TYR A 42 -2.10 -6.50 8.13
CA TYR A 42 -2.27 -6.78 9.53
C TYR A 42 -3.09 -8.04 9.79
N VAL A 43 -2.83 -8.68 10.93
CA VAL A 43 -3.63 -9.78 11.48
C VAL A 43 -4.22 -9.33 12.81
N ILE A 44 -5.50 -9.64 13.02
CA ILE A 44 -6.24 -9.47 14.27
C ILE A 44 -6.65 -10.87 14.75
N ASP A 45 -6.02 -11.33 15.81
CA ASP A 45 -6.41 -12.59 16.47
C ASP A 45 -7.22 -12.23 17.72
N THR A 46 -8.51 -12.53 17.68
CA THR A 46 -9.45 -12.27 18.78
C THR A 46 -9.40 -13.36 19.86
N GLY A 47 -8.63 -14.43 19.62
CA GLY A 47 -8.64 -15.67 20.43
C GLY A 47 -9.68 -16.69 19.98
N SER A 48 -10.75 -16.27 19.32
CA SER A 48 -11.77 -17.14 18.71
C SER A 48 -11.73 -17.14 17.17
N GLU A 49 -11.22 -16.09 16.58
CA GLU A 49 -11.15 -15.90 15.12
C GLU A 49 -9.82 -15.25 14.73
N VAL A 50 -9.29 -15.63 13.56
CA VAL A 50 -8.17 -14.97 12.91
C VAL A 50 -8.73 -14.16 11.74
N ILE A 51 -8.53 -12.85 11.78
CA ILE A 51 -9.02 -11.88 10.81
C ILE A 51 -7.80 -11.20 10.16
N LEU A 52 -7.73 -11.14 8.84
CA LEU A 52 -6.75 -10.35 8.14
C LEU A 52 -7.34 -9.00 7.74
N VAL A 53 -6.52 -7.97 7.78
CA VAL A 53 -6.76 -6.70 7.11
C VAL A 53 -5.79 -6.63 5.95
N ASP A 54 -6.33 -6.78 4.75
CA ASP A 54 -5.63 -6.90 3.48
C ASP A 54 -4.72 -8.15 3.34
N THR A 55 -4.25 -8.44 2.13
CA THR A 55 -3.54 -9.70 1.82
C THR A 55 -2.29 -9.51 0.95
N GLY A 56 -1.65 -8.36 1.01
CA GLY A 56 -0.38 -8.10 0.34
C GLY A 56 -0.40 -8.11 -1.18
N LEU A 57 0.79 -8.16 -1.74
CA LEU A 57 1.03 -8.26 -3.18
C LEU A 57 0.83 -9.69 -3.67
N PRO A 58 0.43 -9.87 -4.96
CA PRO A 58 0.40 -11.19 -5.59
C PRO A 58 1.77 -11.87 -5.55
N ALA A 59 1.80 -13.19 -5.29
CA ALA A 59 3.03 -13.97 -5.35
C ALA A 59 3.75 -13.78 -6.70
N GLY A 60 5.05 -13.56 -6.62
CA GLY A 60 5.89 -13.35 -7.80
C GLY A 60 5.82 -11.95 -8.41
N THR A 61 5.20 -10.98 -7.75
CA THR A 61 5.29 -9.57 -8.14
C THR A 61 6.77 -9.16 -8.15
N PRO A 62 7.31 -8.66 -9.29
CA PRO A 62 8.70 -8.27 -9.37
C PRO A 62 9.05 -7.13 -8.40
N GLU A 63 10.28 -7.13 -7.89
CA GLU A 63 10.80 -5.96 -7.20
C GLU A 63 10.86 -4.76 -8.15
N GLU A 64 10.47 -3.62 -7.64
CA GLU A 64 10.60 -2.36 -8.36
C GLU A 64 12.08 -1.96 -8.51
N SER A 65 12.38 -1.22 -9.56
CA SER A 65 13.71 -0.64 -9.77
C SER A 65 13.58 0.88 -9.84
N PRO A 66 13.70 1.56 -8.68
CA PRO A 66 13.53 3.01 -8.63
C PRO A 66 14.63 3.74 -9.39
N ASP A 67 14.27 4.89 -9.97
CA ASP A 67 15.18 5.86 -10.58
C ASP A 67 15.00 7.25 -9.94
N GLU A 68 15.68 8.25 -10.47
CA GLU A 68 15.62 9.63 -9.95
C GLU A 68 14.24 10.29 -10.06
N LYS A 69 13.36 9.77 -10.95
CA LYS A 69 12.00 10.29 -11.17
C LYS A 69 10.94 9.52 -10.38
N THR A 70 11.33 8.44 -9.73
CA THR A 70 10.40 7.61 -8.96
C THR A 70 9.86 8.40 -7.78
N MET A 71 8.56 8.55 -7.73
CA MET A 71 7.88 9.30 -6.65
C MET A 71 7.58 8.43 -5.43
N ILE A 72 7.32 7.14 -5.64
CA ILE A 72 7.15 6.13 -4.60
C ILE A 72 7.90 4.86 -4.98
N TYR A 73 8.61 4.30 -4.03
CA TYR A 73 9.23 3.00 -4.06
C TYR A 73 8.89 2.26 -2.77
N THR A 74 8.16 1.16 -2.88
CA THR A 74 7.64 0.45 -1.70
C THR A 74 8.71 -0.37 -0.97
N GLY A 75 9.91 -0.43 -1.52
CA GLY A 75 11.05 -1.09 -0.88
C GLY A 75 11.42 -2.43 -1.48
N LYS A 76 12.38 -3.08 -0.82
CA LYS A 76 12.86 -4.43 -1.19
C LYS A 76 11.98 -5.49 -0.53
N ASP A 77 11.82 -6.62 -1.22
CA ASP A 77 11.16 -7.78 -0.65
C ASP A 77 11.96 -8.30 0.55
N ILE A 78 11.32 -8.39 1.71
CA ILE A 78 11.86 -9.09 2.89
C ILE A 78 11.55 -10.58 2.74
N LYS A 79 10.31 -10.87 2.36
CA LYS A 79 9.74 -12.20 2.11
C LYS A 79 8.39 -12.05 1.40
N SER A 80 7.82 -13.13 0.90
CA SER A 80 6.44 -13.08 0.41
C SER A 80 5.46 -12.82 1.56
N TYR A 81 4.27 -12.32 1.22
CA TYR A 81 3.20 -12.12 2.22
C TYR A 81 2.89 -13.40 2.99
N MET A 82 2.81 -14.55 2.28
CA MET A 82 2.49 -15.84 2.89
C MET A 82 3.57 -16.34 3.86
N GLU A 83 4.86 -16.13 3.53
CA GLU A 83 5.97 -16.44 4.44
C GLU A 83 5.94 -15.53 5.66
N ALA A 84 5.67 -14.23 5.48
CA ALA A 84 5.55 -13.27 6.59
C ALA A 84 4.40 -13.66 7.55
N LEU A 85 3.26 -14.09 7.02
CA LEU A 85 2.12 -14.57 7.82
C LEU A 85 2.47 -15.86 8.56
N ALA A 86 3.15 -16.80 7.90
CA ALA A 86 3.58 -18.07 8.51
C ALA A 86 4.57 -17.86 9.67
N ASP A 87 5.48 -16.89 9.56
CA ASP A 87 6.43 -16.53 10.62
C ASP A 87 5.74 -15.99 11.88
N LEU A 88 4.56 -15.40 11.73
CA LEU A 88 3.71 -14.99 12.85
C LEU A 88 2.96 -16.16 13.51
N GLY A 89 3.06 -17.36 12.92
CA GLY A 89 2.46 -18.60 13.42
C GLY A 89 1.07 -18.90 12.86
N TYR A 90 0.61 -18.18 11.84
CA TYR A 90 -0.68 -18.40 11.23
C TYR A 90 -0.59 -19.20 9.92
N LYS A 91 -1.56 -20.10 9.73
CA LYS A 91 -1.77 -20.85 8.50
C LYS A 91 -3.00 -20.32 7.77
N PRO A 92 -3.03 -20.39 6.43
CA PRO A 92 -4.17 -19.92 5.63
C PRO A 92 -5.52 -20.51 6.07
N GLU A 93 -5.54 -21.77 6.47
CA GLU A 93 -6.75 -22.48 6.86
C GLU A 93 -7.36 -21.99 8.19
N GLN A 94 -6.58 -21.29 9.01
CA GLN A 94 -7.01 -20.70 10.29
C GLN A 94 -7.69 -19.35 10.11
N VAL A 95 -7.47 -18.69 8.95
CA VAL A 95 -8.06 -17.38 8.66
C VAL A 95 -9.55 -17.56 8.37
N SER A 96 -10.37 -16.96 9.22
CA SER A 96 -11.83 -17.05 9.12
C SER A 96 -12.44 -15.88 8.34
N LYS A 97 -11.80 -14.71 8.39
CA LYS A 97 -12.26 -13.49 7.75
C LYS A 97 -11.09 -12.70 7.15
N ILE A 98 -11.35 -12.02 6.06
CA ILE A 98 -10.45 -11.03 5.45
C ILE A 98 -11.26 -9.76 5.24
N LEU A 99 -10.75 -8.62 5.67
CA LEU A 99 -11.35 -7.30 5.50
C LEU A 99 -10.48 -6.53 4.52
N ILE A 100 -10.99 -6.23 3.34
CA ILE A 100 -10.26 -5.54 2.29
C ILE A 100 -10.52 -4.04 2.38
N THR A 101 -9.48 -3.26 2.61
CA THR A 101 -9.59 -1.80 2.67
C THR A 101 -10.01 -1.23 1.32
N HIS A 102 -9.39 -1.70 0.23
CA HIS A 102 -9.73 -1.30 -1.15
C HIS A 102 -9.14 -2.27 -2.18
N LYS A 103 -9.43 -2.03 -3.46
CA LYS A 103 -9.19 -2.97 -4.57
C LYS A 103 -7.73 -3.11 -5.04
N HIS A 104 -6.79 -2.26 -4.65
CA HIS A 104 -5.44 -2.28 -5.22
C HIS A 104 -4.69 -3.59 -4.93
N ALA A 105 -3.75 -3.93 -5.82
CA ALA A 105 -3.13 -5.25 -5.85
C ALA A 105 -2.27 -5.57 -4.61
N ASP A 106 -1.72 -4.57 -3.94
CA ASP A 106 -0.95 -4.70 -2.70
C ASP A 106 -1.82 -4.88 -1.44
N HIS A 107 -3.14 -4.85 -1.61
CA HIS A 107 -4.14 -5.16 -0.58
C HIS A 107 -4.90 -6.46 -0.87
N THR A 108 -4.97 -6.89 -2.14
CA THR A 108 -5.81 -8.01 -2.60
C THR A 108 -5.02 -9.20 -3.13
N GLY A 109 -3.68 -9.14 -3.14
CA GLY A 109 -2.85 -10.04 -3.94
C GLY A 109 -2.97 -11.53 -3.61
N GLU A 110 -3.10 -11.88 -2.33
CA GLU A 110 -3.15 -13.27 -1.88
C GLU A 110 -4.57 -13.76 -1.51
N LEU A 111 -5.64 -13.10 -1.94
CA LEU A 111 -7.02 -13.50 -1.63
C LEU A 111 -7.33 -14.97 -1.92
N LYS A 112 -6.75 -15.52 -2.98
CA LYS A 112 -6.96 -16.93 -3.39
C LYS A 112 -6.28 -17.96 -2.46
N SER A 113 -5.34 -17.51 -1.65
CA SER A 113 -4.55 -18.37 -0.76
C SER A 113 -5.30 -18.76 0.52
N PHE A 114 -6.51 -18.21 0.77
CA PHE A 114 -7.28 -18.41 1.99
C PHE A 114 -8.60 -19.15 1.75
N PRO A 115 -8.60 -20.49 1.70
CA PRO A 115 -9.73 -21.29 1.22
C PRO A 115 -10.96 -21.23 2.14
N ASN A 116 -10.77 -20.95 3.42
CA ASN A 116 -11.83 -20.95 4.41
C ASN A 116 -12.35 -19.54 4.77
N ALA A 117 -11.65 -18.50 4.34
CA ALA A 117 -11.97 -17.15 4.73
C ALA A 117 -13.23 -16.61 4.04
N LYS A 118 -14.04 -15.88 4.80
CA LYS A 118 -15.06 -14.97 4.27
C LYS A 118 -14.38 -13.63 3.98
N ILE A 119 -14.49 -13.14 2.75
CA ILE A 119 -13.79 -11.94 2.29
C ILE A 119 -14.78 -10.79 2.24
N TYR A 120 -14.67 -9.86 3.16
CA TYR A 120 -15.54 -8.68 3.25
C TYR A 120 -14.94 -7.55 2.43
N VAL A 121 -15.71 -7.05 1.49
CA VAL A 121 -15.31 -5.99 0.56
C VAL A 121 -16.45 -4.97 0.47
N ASN A 122 -16.13 -3.69 0.46
CA ASN A 122 -17.11 -2.66 0.16
C ASN A 122 -17.81 -3.01 -1.17
N ALA A 123 -19.15 -3.01 -1.18
CA ALA A 123 -19.94 -3.39 -2.35
C ALA A 123 -19.56 -2.60 -3.62
N GLU A 124 -19.05 -1.37 -3.47
CA GLU A 124 -18.59 -0.53 -4.58
C GLU A 124 -17.25 -0.98 -5.22
N GLU A 125 -16.54 -1.94 -4.61
CA GLU A 125 -15.28 -2.50 -5.11
C GLU A 125 -15.41 -3.94 -5.66
N CYS A 126 -16.56 -4.59 -5.45
CA CYS A 126 -16.72 -6.01 -5.79
C CYS A 126 -16.59 -6.32 -7.31
N ASP A 127 -16.79 -5.33 -8.16
CA ASP A 127 -16.66 -5.48 -9.63
C ASP A 127 -15.24 -5.23 -10.14
N ALA A 128 -14.29 -4.87 -9.26
CA ALA A 128 -12.89 -4.66 -9.63
C ALA A 128 -12.25 -5.96 -10.14
N ASP A 129 -11.31 -5.83 -11.07
CA ASP A 129 -10.65 -6.98 -11.72
C ASP A 129 -9.94 -7.90 -10.71
N GLU A 130 -9.39 -7.35 -9.65
CA GLU A 130 -8.71 -8.02 -8.56
C GLU A 130 -9.66 -8.88 -7.71
N ILE A 131 -10.96 -8.54 -7.67
CA ILE A 131 -11.93 -9.07 -6.71
C ILE A 131 -13.03 -9.90 -7.38
N LYS A 132 -13.56 -9.48 -8.55
CA LYS A 132 -14.77 -10.03 -9.18
C LYS A 132 -14.80 -11.54 -9.39
N ASN A 133 -13.62 -12.18 -9.46
CA ASN A 133 -13.49 -13.63 -9.68
C ASN A 133 -13.00 -14.37 -8.41
N ILE A 134 -13.01 -13.71 -7.25
CA ILE A 134 -12.63 -14.33 -5.99
C ILE A 134 -13.85 -15.02 -5.37
N ALA A 135 -13.65 -16.24 -4.88
CA ALA A 135 -14.67 -16.97 -4.14
C ALA A 135 -14.88 -16.38 -2.73
N ASN A 136 -16.04 -16.64 -2.14
CA ASN A 136 -16.38 -16.26 -0.77
C ASN A 136 -16.36 -14.75 -0.46
N VAL A 137 -16.46 -13.90 -1.48
CA VAL A 137 -16.61 -12.45 -1.31
C VAL A 137 -18.01 -12.14 -0.76
N ILE A 138 -18.04 -11.32 0.27
CA ILE A 138 -19.24 -10.79 0.92
C ILE A 138 -19.27 -9.28 0.70
N PRO A 139 -20.16 -8.77 -0.17
CA PRO A 139 -20.35 -7.34 -0.34
C PRO A 139 -20.83 -6.68 0.95
N VAL A 140 -20.14 -5.63 1.40
CA VAL A 140 -20.52 -4.85 2.59
C VAL A 140 -21.25 -3.58 2.17
N HIS A 141 -22.44 -3.37 2.73
CA HIS A 141 -23.31 -2.23 2.46
C HIS A 141 -23.41 -1.24 3.64
N PHE A 142 -22.65 -1.43 4.71
CA PHE A 142 -22.56 -0.56 5.88
C PHE A 142 -23.92 -0.25 6.52
N THR A 143 -24.66 -1.28 6.89
CA THR A 143 -26.07 -1.15 7.35
C THR A 143 -26.23 -0.94 8.85
N ASP A 144 -25.14 -0.94 9.63
CA ASP A 144 -25.23 -0.79 11.10
C ASP A 144 -25.30 0.67 11.56
N GLY A 145 -25.22 1.63 10.59
CA GLY A 145 -25.34 3.05 10.87
C GLY A 145 -24.00 3.68 11.29
N ALA A 146 -24.10 4.75 12.09
CA ALA A 146 -22.94 5.52 12.47
C ALA A 146 -22.06 4.80 13.50
N TYR A 147 -20.74 4.92 13.35
CA TYR A 147 -19.75 4.55 14.34
C TYR A 147 -18.92 5.81 14.70
N HIS A 148 -19.10 6.29 15.93
CA HIS A 148 -18.54 7.57 16.37
C HIS A 148 -18.93 8.73 15.41
N ASN A 149 -17.94 9.38 14.77
CA ASN A 149 -18.17 10.45 13.80
C ASN A 149 -18.16 9.96 12.33
N PHE A 150 -18.05 8.65 12.10
CA PHE A 150 -18.24 8.04 10.79
C PHE A 150 -19.69 7.68 10.57
N PRO A 151 -20.34 8.11 9.48
CA PRO A 151 -21.79 7.95 9.29
C PRO A 151 -22.23 6.51 8.96
N GLU A 152 -21.32 5.72 8.37
CA GLU A 152 -21.64 4.40 7.81
C GLU A 152 -20.62 3.36 8.28
N SER A 153 -21.11 2.30 8.91
CA SER A 153 -20.28 1.22 9.45
C SER A 153 -20.95 -0.14 9.33
N GLN A 154 -20.13 -1.18 9.54
CA GLN A 154 -20.57 -2.57 9.68
C GLN A 154 -19.74 -3.26 10.77
N LYS A 155 -20.38 -3.80 11.80
CA LYS A 155 -19.72 -4.63 12.80
C LYS A 155 -19.40 -6.00 12.18
N ILE A 156 -18.12 -6.41 12.22
CA ILE A 156 -17.65 -7.67 11.62
C ILE A 156 -17.41 -8.75 12.68
N ALA A 157 -16.91 -8.33 13.84
CA ALA A 157 -16.71 -9.20 15.02
C ALA A 157 -16.82 -8.33 16.29
N ASP A 158 -16.72 -8.96 17.47
CA ASP A 158 -16.68 -8.18 18.70
C ASP A 158 -15.45 -7.26 18.73
N GLY A 159 -15.71 -5.96 18.89
CA GLY A 159 -14.70 -4.93 18.87
C GLY A 159 -14.05 -4.71 17.49
N VAL A 160 -14.56 -5.26 16.38
CA VAL A 160 -14.02 -5.05 15.04
C VAL A 160 -15.08 -4.46 14.11
N TYR A 161 -14.81 -3.27 13.63
CA TYR A 161 -15.72 -2.48 12.79
C TYR A 161 -15.09 -2.16 11.45
N TYR A 162 -15.88 -2.29 10.40
CA TYR A 162 -15.55 -1.94 9.03
C TYR A 162 -16.27 -0.63 8.69
N ILE A 163 -15.53 0.38 8.30
CA ILE A 163 -15.99 1.77 8.19
C ILE A 163 -15.83 2.24 6.75
N LYS A 164 -16.86 2.86 6.19
CA LYS A 164 -16.78 3.47 4.87
C LYS A 164 -15.92 4.73 4.90
N ALA A 165 -14.90 4.79 4.06
CA ALA A 165 -13.86 5.82 4.07
C ALA A 165 -13.37 6.15 2.63
N LYS A 166 -14.29 6.62 1.79
CA LYS A 166 -14.06 6.90 0.36
C LYS A 166 -12.98 7.94 0.11
N GLY A 167 -12.43 7.91 -1.10
CA GLY A 167 -11.57 8.96 -1.63
C GLY A 167 -10.38 8.43 -2.38
N HIS A 168 -9.52 7.65 -1.74
CA HIS A 168 -8.42 6.94 -2.39
C HIS A 168 -8.95 6.06 -3.54
N THR A 169 -9.92 5.21 -3.24
CA THR A 169 -10.82 4.62 -4.22
C THR A 169 -12.27 4.95 -3.86
N LYS A 170 -13.21 4.72 -4.78
CA LYS A 170 -14.64 4.96 -4.53
C LYS A 170 -15.21 4.08 -3.42
N GLY A 171 -14.64 2.92 -3.20
CA GLY A 171 -15.04 1.97 -2.18
C GLY A 171 -14.01 1.81 -1.05
N ASN A 172 -12.99 2.69 -0.96
CA ASN A 172 -12.04 2.63 0.15
C ASN A 172 -12.75 2.63 1.50
N SER A 173 -12.21 1.86 2.41
CA SER A 173 -12.74 1.62 3.75
C SER A 173 -11.59 1.54 4.75
N LEU A 174 -11.85 1.85 6.01
CA LEU A 174 -10.92 1.61 7.10
C LEU A 174 -11.50 0.58 8.08
N ILE A 175 -10.66 -0.02 8.87
CA ILE A 175 -11.06 -0.95 9.93
C ILE A 175 -10.65 -0.37 11.28
N ILE A 176 -11.50 -0.52 12.29
CA ILE A 176 -11.15 -0.18 13.67
C ILE A 176 -11.33 -1.42 14.53
N ALA A 177 -10.26 -1.78 15.26
CA ALA A 177 -10.33 -2.77 16.32
C ALA A 177 -10.22 -2.08 17.68
N GLU A 178 -11.17 -2.37 18.58
CA GLU A 178 -11.20 -1.86 19.95
C GLU A 178 -10.60 -2.90 20.90
N ASP A 179 -9.54 -2.57 21.59
CA ASP A 179 -8.93 -3.44 22.60
C ASP A 179 -8.27 -2.64 23.72
N ASP A 180 -8.59 -3.01 24.98
CA ASP A 180 -8.00 -2.41 26.18
C ASP A 180 -8.07 -0.86 26.23
N GLY A 181 -9.18 -0.31 25.75
CA GLY A 181 -9.43 1.14 25.72
C GLY A 181 -8.71 1.90 24.60
N LEU A 182 -8.02 1.20 23.71
CA LEU A 182 -7.37 1.77 22.52
C LEU A 182 -8.18 1.43 21.25
N PHE A 183 -8.06 2.31 20.26
CA PHE A 183 -8.60 2.14 18.92
C PHE A 183 -7.46 1.91 17.93
N TYR A 184 -7.35 0.71 17.41
CA TYR A 184 -6.37 0.36 16.37
C TYR A 184 -7.03 0.62 15.02
N MET A 185 -6.58 1.68 14.32
CA MET A 185 -7.15 2.11 13.04
C MET A 185 -6.26 1.64 11.89
N PHE A 186 -6.74 0.65 11.13
CA PHE A 186 -6.13 0.18 9.89
C PHE A 186 -6.70 1.02 8.77
N GLU A 187 -5.94 1.94 8.26
CA GLU A 187 -6.45 3.03 7.44
C GLU A 187 -6.43 2.76 5.92
N GLY A 188 -5.77 1.65 5.52
CA GLY A 188 -5.51 1.39 4.10
C GLY A 188 -4.58 2.46 3.52
N ASP A 189 -5.09 3.23 2.56
CA ASP A 189 -4.35 4.27 1.84
C ASP A 189 -5.00 5.66 1.95
N ILE A 190 -5.64 5.95 3.10
CA ILE A 190 -6.15 7.30 3.38
C ILE A 190 -5.00 8.29 3.41
N THR A 191 -3.87 7.90 4.04
CA THR A 191 -2.58 8.59 3.90
C THR A 191 -1.49 7.57 3.59
N TYR A 192 -0.49 7.94 2.79
CA TYR A 192 0.63 7.05 2.47
C TYR A 192 1.74 7.09 3.53
N THR A 193 1.72 8.07 4.41
CA THR A 193 2.71 8.25 5.48
C THR A 193 2.08 8.97 6.67
N ASP A 194 2.58 8.71 7.87
CA ASP A 194 2.15 9.40 9.07
C ASP A 194 2.39 10.91 8.97
N GLU A 195 3.48 11.34 8.31
CA GLU A 195 3.74 12.76 8.07
C GLU A 195 2.59 13.44 7.32
N ALA A 196 1.92 12.75 6.38
CA ALA A 196 0.73 13.28 5.69
C ALA A 196 -0.46 13.42 6.64
N LEU A 197 -0.68 12.44 7.54
CA LEU A 197 -1.69 12.52 8.58
C LEU A 197 -1.48 13.77 9.46
N TYR A 198 -0.25 13.97 9.97
CA TYR A 198 0.08 15.10 10.84
C TYR A 198 0.01 16.44 10.10
N ALA A 199 0.52 16.52 8.88
CA ALA A 199 0.45 17.71 8.04
C ALA A 199 -0.94 17.97 7.45
N ASN A 200 -1.90 17.06 7.65
CA ASN A 200 -3.25 17.13 7.08
C ASN A 200 -3.24 17.23 5.55
N LYS A 201 -2.47 16.36 4.89
CA LYS A 201 -2.27 16.35 3.43
C LYS A 201 -2.80 15.06 2.82
N ILE A 202 -3.23 15.18 1.57
CA ILE A 202 -3.71 14.07 0.73
C ILE A 202 -2.63 13.75 -0.30
N SER A 203 -2.40 12.46 -0.55
CA SER A 203 -1.49 11.99 -1.60
C SER A 203 -2.04 12.31 -3.00
N VAL A 204 -1.19 12.20 -4.02
CA VAL A 204 -1.62 12.39 -5.42
C VAL A 204 -2.48 11.24 -5.96
N ILE A 205 -2.64 10.16 -5.19
CA ILE A 205 -3.43 9.00 -5.58
C ILE A 205 -4.82 9.05 -4.92
N TYR A 206 -5.82 9.37 -5.70
CA TYR A 206 -7.23 9.38 -5.31
C TYR A 206 -8.14 9.23 -6.53
N GLU A 207 -9.31 8.64 -6.34
CA GLU A 207 -10.39 8.64 -7.34
C GLU A 207 -11.37 9.83 -7.13
N ASP A 208 -11.52 10.28 -5.88
CA ASP A 208 -12.37 11.43 -5.50
C ASP A 208 -11.69 12.26 -4.42
N LEU A 209 -11.18 13.43 -4.80
CA LEU A 209 -10.46 14.33 -3.90
C LEU A 209 -11.37 14.89 -2.78
N ALA A 210 -12.61 15.23 -3.10
CA ALA A 210 -13.53 15.78 -2.10
C ALA A 210 -13.88 14.73 -1.03
N ALA A 211 -14.13 13.50 -1.46
CA ALA A 211 -14.34 12.39 -0.54
C ALA A 211 -13.09 12.04 0.28
N ALA A 212 -11.89 12.10 -0.34
CA ALA A 212 -10.62 11.89 0.36
C ALA A 212 -10.40 12.94 1.46
N ARG A 213 -10.71 14.22 1.17
CA ARG A 213 -10.65 15.31 2.15
C ARG A 213 -11.63 15.07 3.30
N GLU A 214 -12.90 14.76 3.00
CA GLU A 214 -13.90 14.48 4.02
C GLU A 214 -13.48 13.28 4.91
N THR A 215 -12.95 12.21 4.30
CA THR A 215 -12.46 11.04 5.02
C THR A 215 -11.30 11.41 5.95
N LEU A 216 -10.28 12.13 5.46
CA LEU A 216 -9.14 12.52 6.30
C LEU A 216 -9.56 13.45 7.44
N ASP A 217 -10.49 14.36 7.21
CA ASP A 217 -11.03 15.24 8.26
C ASP A 217 -11.76 14.44 9.35
N ARG A 218 -12.56 13.41 8.96
CA ARG A 218 -13.22 12.50 9.91
C ARG A 218 -12.22 11.65 10.69
N VAL A 219 -11.18 11.14 10.03
CA VAL A 219 -10.10 10.39 10.68
C VAL A 219 -9.40 11.25 11.74
N ARG A 220 -9.02 12.48 11.38
CA ARG A 220 -8.37 13.40 12.32
C ARG A 220 -9.29 13.83 13.47
N GLU A 221 -10.58 14.03 13.22
CA GLU A 221 -11.58 14.31 14.26
C GLU A 221 -11.74 13.10 15.20
N PHE A 222 -11.75 11.88 14.68
CA PHE A 222 -11.80 10.65 15.47
C PHE A 222 -10.59 10.54 16.39
N ILE A 223 -9.39 10.73 15.85
CA ILE A 223 -8.10 10.70 16.58
C ILE A 223 -8.07 11.71 17.72
N ASN A 224 -8.57 12.93 17.48
CA ASN A 224 -8.62 13.97 18.52
C ASN A 224 -9.55 13.63 19.71
N ARG A 225 -10.47 12.68 19.52
CA ARG A 225 -11.48 12.31 20.55
C ARG A 225 -11.22 10.96 21.18
N ASN A 226 -10.41 10.11 20.53
CA ASN A 226 -10.23 8.73 20.93
C ASN A 226 -8.75 8.34 20.90
N PRO A 227 -8.26 7.57 21.91
CA PRO A 227 -6.86 7.13 21.95
C PRO A 227 -6.59 6.12 20.83
N THR A 228 -6.08 6.61 19.71
CA THR A 228 -5.95 5.88 18.45
C THR A 228 -4.50 5.50 18.16
N VAL A 229 -4.27 4.23 17.83
CA VAL A 229 -3.04 3.72 17.22
C VAL A 229 -3.27 3.66 15.71
N TYR A 230 -2.55 4.48 14.95
CA TYR A 230 -2.73 4.61 13.50
C TYR A 230 -1.83 3.63 12.76
N LEU A 231 -2.40 2.82 11.87
CA LEU A 231 -1.77 1.66 11.25
C LEU A 231 -1.86 1.76 9.72
N GLY A 232 -0.86 2.41 9.14
CA GLY A 232 -0.74 2.59 7.68
C GLY A 232 -0.09 1.38 6.99
N THR A 233 -0.39 1.20 5.72
CA THR A 233 0.15 0.13 4.89
C THR A 233 1.54 0.48 4.34
N HIS A 234 1.74 1.71 3.87
CA HIS A 234 2.91 2.14 3.10
C HIS A 234 4.04 2.75 3.93
N THR A 235 3.90 2.85 5.22
CA THR A 235 4.88 3.49 6.10
C THR A 235 5.36 2.57 7.22
N PRO A 236 6.68 2.54 7.53
CA PRO A 236 7.19 1.80 8.70
C PRO A 236 6.60 2.27 10.03
N PHE A 237 6.00 3.45 10.09
CA PHE A 237 5.26 3.89 11.28
C PHE A 237 4.11 2.92 11.62
N GLY A 238 3.45 2.31 10.62
CA GLY A 238 2.36 1.38 10.87
C GLY A 238 2.73 0.28 11.87
N TYR A 239 3.80 -0.49 11.62
CA TYR A 239 4.22 -1.52 12.56
C TYR A 239 4.87 -0.98 13.83
N LYS A 240 5.58 0.17 13.77
CA LYS A 240 6.19 0.79 14.95
C LYS A 240 5.15 1.35 15.91
N ASN A 241 4.12 2.02 15.37
CA ASN A 241 2.99 2.49 16.19
C ASN A 241 2.30 1.32 16.89
N LEU A 242 2.16 0.17 16.19
CA LEU A 242 1.57 -1.03 16.77
C LEU A 242 2.44 -1.62 17.90
N GLU A 243 3.76 -1.80 17.66
CA GLU A 243 4.69 -2.38 18.64
C GLU A 243 4.78 -1.52 19.91
N GLU A 244 4.79 -0.20 19.75
CA GLU A 244 4.87 0.76 20.86
C GLU A 244 3.51 1.11 21.47
N LYS A 245 2.39 0.64 20.87
CA LYS A 245 1.02 1.11 21.17
C LYS A 245 0.94 2.64 21.19
N ARG A 246 1.58 3.27 20.22
CA ARG A 246 1.71 4.73 20.14
C ARG A 246 0.36 5.36 19.83
N ILE A 247 -0.15 6.12 20.79
CA ILE A 247 -1.34 6.93 20.59
C ILE A 247 -0.94 8.18 19.81
N VAL A 248 -1.66 8.45 18.71
CA VAL A 248 -1.44 9.64 17.87
C VAL A 248 -1.85 10.90 18.65
N ASP A 249 -0.92 11.86 18.73
CA ASP A 249 -1.20 13.24 19.13
C ASP A 249 -0.94 14.14 17.92
N LEU A 250 -2.00 14.62 17.28
CA LEU A 250 -1.90 15.42 16.05
C LEU A 250 -1.17 16.76 16.23
N ASN A 251 -0.95 17.19 17.48
CA ASN A 251 -0.22 18.42 17.81
C ASN A 251 1.27 18.14 18.08
N ASN A 252 1.68 16.89 18.21
CA ASN A 252 3.03 16.48 18.56
C ASN A 252 3.51 15.33 17.65
N PRO A 253 3.86 15.62 16.38
CA PRO A 253 4.29 14.59 15.45
C PRO A 253 5.61 13.92 15.93
N PRO A 254 5.76 12.60 15.69
CA PRO A 254 7.02 11.93 15.94
C PRO A 254 8.11 12.42 14.97
N GLU A 255 9.37 12.11 15.30
CA GLU A 255 10.45 12.33 14.34
C GLU A 255 10.23 11.49 13.07
N THR A 256 10.49 12.12 11.92
CA THR A 256 10.45 11.44 10.62
C THR A 256 11.44 10.27 10.59
N LEU A 257 10.99 9.11 10.14
CA LEU A 257 11.85 7.94 10.06
C LEU A 257 12.86 8.10 8.90
N PRO A 258 14.13 7.71 9.12
CA PRO A 258 15.15 7.81 8.09
C PRO A 258 14.80 6.90 6.91
N VAL A 259 14.97 7.42 5.70
CA VAL A 259 14.90 6.63 4.47
C VAL A 259 16.10 5.69 4.43
N GLY A 260 15.87 4.41 4.12
CA GLY A 260 16.92 3.42 3.96
C GLY A 260 17.87 3.75 2.80
N GLU A 261 18.99 3.05 2.73
CA GLU A 261 19.92 3.20 1.61
C GLU A 261 19.28 2.70 0.31
N ILE A 262 19.07 3.63 -0.64
CA ILE A 262 18.48 3.34 -1.95
C ILE A 262 19.60 3.25 -2.95
N VAL A 263 19.83 2.06 -3.46
CA VAL A 263 20.73 1.86 -4.60
C VAL A 263 19.88 2.02 -5.86
N PHE A 264 19.93 3.22 -6.46
CA PHE A 264 19.43 3.37 -7.82
C PHE A 264 20.26 2.44 -8.70
N LYS A 265 19.65 1.47 -9.37
CA LYS A 265 20.31 0.79 -10.46
C LYS A 265 20.66 1.87 -11.48
N THR A 266 21.92 2.25 -11.55
CA THR A 266 22.42 2.95 -12.71
C THR A 266 22.07 2.05 -13.88
N LYS A 267 21.09 2.47 -14.70
CA LYS A 267 20.86 1.82 -15.97
C LYS A 267 22.23 1.88 -16.64
N THR A 268 22.86 0.73 -16.82
CA THR A 268 24.14 0.65 -17.55
C THR A 268 23.96 1.20 -18.98
N GLY A 269 22.71 1.47 -19.32
CA GLY A 269 22.29 1.91 -20.64
C GLY A 269 22.55 0.88 -21.73
N LYS A 270 23.14 -0.27 -21.35
CA LYS A 270 23.45 -1.34 -22.30
C LYS A 270 22.25 -2.27 -22.42
N TYR A 271 21.98 -2.65 -23.66
CA TYR A 271 20.92 -3.59 -23.99
C TYR A 271 21.48 -4.70 -24.89
N VAL A 272 21.12 -5.93 -24.64
CA VAL A 272 21.58 -7.11 -25.38
C VAL A 272 20.45 -7.68 -26.23
N CYS A 273 20.71 -7.83 -27.51
CA CYS A 273 19.80 -8.52 -28.41
C CYS A 273 19.73 -10.01 -28.03
N SER A 274 18.58 -10.50 -27.62
CA SER A 274 18.35 -11.90 -27.23
C SER A 274 18.52 -12.90 -28.38
N VAL A 275 18.57 -12.43 -29.63
CA VAL A 275 18.69 -13.28 -30.81
C VAL A 275 20.15 -13.45 -31.26
N CYS A 276 20.96 -12.39 -31.22
CA CYS A 276 22.33 -12.46 -31.77
C CYS A 276 23.43 -12.00 -30.81
N GLY A 277 23.08 -11.63 -29.58
CA GLY A 277 24.04 -11.17 -28.59
C GLY A 277 24.68 -9.81 -28.86
N TYR A 278 24.17 -9.03 -29.85
CA TYR A 278 24.66 -7.65 -30.07
C TYR A 278 24.35 -6.80 -28.84
N VAL A 279 25.37 -6.10 -28.35
CA VAL A 279 25.24 -5.18 -27.21
C VAL A 279 25.10 -3.76 -27.75
N TYR A 280 23.99 -3.11 -27.45
CA TYR A 280 23.84 -1.67 -27.63
C TYR A 280 24.42 -0.97 -26.40
N ASP A 281 25.39 -0.09 -26.61
CA ASP A 281 26.00 0.74 -25.58
C ASP A 281 25.78 2.20 -25.93
N PRO A 282 25.05 3.00 -25.12
CA PRO A 282 24.88 4.43 -25.36
C PRO A 282 26.22 5.18 -25.55
N ALA A 283 27.27 4.79 -24.81
CA ALA A 283 28.58 5.41 -24.91
C ALA A 283 29.22 5.26 -26.34
N GLU A 284 28.88 4.16 -27.01
CA GLU A 284 29.33 3.90 -28.40
C GLU A 284 28.34 4.42 -29.46
N ASN A 285 27.19 4.96 -29.01
CA ASN A 285 26.09 5.41 -29.85
C ASN A 285 25.71 6.88 -29.55
N ASN A 286 26.73 7.76 -29.46
CA ASN A 286 26.60 9.21 -29.26
C ASN A 286 25.81 9.62 -28.00
N GLY A 287 25.81 8.79 -26.98
CA GLY A 287 25.08 9.04 -25.71
C GLY A 287 23.58 8.87 -25.80
N VAL A 288 23.03 8.35 -26.90
CA VAL A 288 21.60 8.12 -27.06
C VAL A 288 21.20 6.92 -26.20
N ALA A 289 20.26 7.08 -25.28
CA ALA A 289 19.73 5.98 -24.51
C ALA A 289 18.96 5.00 -25.41
N PHE A 290 18.99 3.69 -25.08
CA PHE A 290 18.29 2.68 -25.88
C PHE A 290 16.78 2.94 -25.95
N GLU A 291 16.22 3.45 -24.88
CA GLU A 291 14.81 3.82 -24.75
C GLU A 291 14.42 4.94 -25.72
N ASP A 292 15.33 5.87 -25.98
CA ASP A 292 15.11 7.03 -26.84
C ASP A 292 15.29 6.73 -28.34
N LEU A 293 15.69 5.49 -28.68
CA LEU A 293 15.75 5.06 -30.07
C LEU A 293 14.35 5.02 -30.68
N PRO A 294 14.21 5.36 -31.98
CA PRO A 294 12.94 5.27 -32.69
C PRO A 294 12.28 3.89 -32.55
N GLU A 295 10.96 3.84 -32.54
CA GLU A 295 10.19 2.59 -32.41
C GLU A 295 10.52 1.57 -33.50
N ASP A 296 10.81 2.05 -34.70
CA ASP A 296 11.17 1.23 -35.86
C ASP A 296 12.65 0.86 -35.93
N TRP A 297 13.46 1.27 -34.91
CA TRP A 297 14.86 0.91 -34.83
C TRP A 297 15.07 -0.61 -34.77
N LYS A 298 16.06 -1.09 -35.49
CA LYS A 298 16.38 -2.52 -35.58
C LYS A 298 17.84 -2.78 -35.23
N CYS A 299 18.05 -3.95 -34.65
CA CYS A 299 19.39 -4.45 -34.36
C CYS A 299 20.29 -4.31 -35.58
N PRO A 300 21.45 -3.60 -35.49
CA PRO A 300 22.34 -3.42 -36.64
C PRO A 300 22.91 -4.73 -37.13
N ARG A 301 23.02 -5.76 -36.25
CA ARG A 301 23.61 -7.06 -36.57
C ARG A 301 22.59 -8.02 -37.20
N CYS A 302 21.41 -8.19 -36.62
CA CYS A 302 20.45 -9.21 -37.07
C CYS A 302 19.10 -8.67 -37.52
N LYS A 303 18.93 -7.33 -37.56
CA LYS A 303 17.71 -6.64 -38.00
C LYS A 303 16.46 -6.92 -37.17
N GLN A 304 16.59 -7.56 -36.03
CA GLN A 304 15.46 -7.78 -35.10
C GLN A 304 14.99 -6.47 -34.49
N PRO A 305 13.69 -6.35 -34.16
CA PRO A 305 13.11 -5.14 -33.59
C PRO A 305 13.62 -4.88 -32.18
N LYS A 306 13.47 -3.64 -31.71
CA LYS A 306 13.81 -3.15 -30.37
C LYS A 306 13.27 -4.04 -29.25
N THR A 307 12.08 -4.63 -29.45
CA THR A 307 11.42 -5.56 -28.49
C THR A 307 12.18 -6.86 -28.20
N LYS A 308 13.25 -7.17 -28.95
CA LYS A 308 14.13 -8.34 -28.74
C LYS A 308 15.36 -8.03 -27.92
N PHE A 309 15.42 -6.86 -27.31
CA PHE A 309 16.53 -6.47 -26.44
C PHE A 309 16.14 -6.50 -24.98
N ASN A 310 17.06 -7.01 -24.16
CA ASN A 310 16.95 -7.00 -22.70
C ASN A 310 18.03 -6.11 -22.13
N ALA A 311 17.73 -5.41 -21.02
CA ALA A 311 18.75 -4.67 -20.27
C ALA A 311 19.88 -5.61 -19.84
N ALA A 312 21.15 -5.17 -19.99
CA ALA A 312 22.35 -5.95 -19.67
C ALA A 312 22.76 -5.78 -18.21
#